data_33cea8b851ac9e14cf226bb88586882c
#
_entry.id   33cea8b851ac9e14cf226bb88586882c
#
_cell.length_a   1.000
_cell.length_b   1.000
_cell.length_c   1.000
_cell.angle_alpha   90.00
_cell.angle_beta   90.00
_cell.angle_gamma   90.00
#
_symmetry.space_group_name_H-M   'P 1'
#
loop_
_entity.id
_entity.type
_entity.pdbx_description
1 polymer ?
#
loop_
_entity_poly.entity_id
_entity_poly.type
_entity_poly.pdbx_seq_one_letter_code
_entity_poly.pdbx_strand_id
1 'polypeptide(L)'
;EKFGKDDGGTNQVLSTVRSQDDVPILSAPLIFISTALTHLAGGSAGREGAAIQLGGSIANQLGRWIHLDEEDRHVIVMCGMSAAFSALFGTPMAAAVFALEVVSVGVMYYTALMPCMIASLVASGFAAGMGVTPETFHVVDIPKLTIETGLKMGAIAVGCAVISIVFCMVLNGVAGAYGRWFKNPYVRVVVGSCLVIGITLLLGTSDYMGAGAELIEKAVEEGQARPLD
;
A
#
# COMPACT_ATOMS: atom_id res chain seq x y z
N GLU A 1 0.69 21.42 5.38
CA GLU A 1 1.06 21.98 6.69
C GLU A 1 -0.02 22.91 7.29
N LYS A 2 -0.86 23.61 6.49
CA LYS A 2 -1.94 24.46 7.02
C LYS A 2 -3.22 23.70 7.39
N PHE A 3 -3.44 22.50 6.87
CA PHE A 3 -4.69 21.73 7.00
C PHE A 3 -4.50 20.33 7.60
N GLY A 4 -3.28 19.90 7.82
CA GLY A 4 -2.95 18.62 8.48
C GLY A 4 -1.80 18.84 9.46
N LYS A 5 -1.92 18.32 10.67
CA LYS A 5 -0.77 17.98 11.50
C LYS A 5 0.09 17.01 10.69
N ASP A 6 1.41 17.00 10.93
CA ASP A 6 2.37 16.14 10.22
C ASP A 6 1.73 14.82 9.76
N ASP A 7 1.51 14.72 8.43
CA ASP A 7 0.95 13.51 7.84
C ASP A 7 2.03 12.42 7.88
N GLY A 8 1.91 11.53 8.84
CA GLY A 8 2.81 10.38 9.01
C GLY A 8 2.65 9.32 7.92
N GLY A 9 1.87 9.61 6.88
CA GLY A 9 1.56 8.67 5.80
C GLY A 9 0.83 7.43 6.32
N THR A 10 1.10 6.27 5.73
CA THR A 10 0.52 4.98 6.16
C THR A 10 0.78 4.69 7.64
N ASN A 11 1.92 5.15 8.18
CA ASN A 11 2.25 4.98 9.59
C ASN A 11 1.26 5.69 10.52
N GLN A 12 0.61 6.78 10.08
CA GLN A 12 -0.38 7.48 10.90
C GLN A 12 -1.64 6.62 11.11
N VAL A 13 -2.13 5.92 10.08
CA VAL A 13 -3.26 5.00 10.22
C VAL A 13 -2.88 3.79 11.06
N LEU A 14 -1.67 3.27 10.87
CA LEU A 14 -1.16 2.16 11.70
C LEU A 14 -0.96 2.58 13.16
N SER A 15 -0.53 3.83 13.41
CA SER A 15 -0.40 4.36 14.78
C SER A 15 -1.76 4.54 15.46
N THR A 16 -2.83 4.86 14.72
CA THR A 16 -4.19 4.97 15.27
C THR A 16 -4.69 3.65 15.87
N VAL A 17 -4.25 2.52 15.32
CA VAL A 17 -4.58 1.20 15.87
C VAL A 17 -3.67 0.82 17.04
N ARG A 18 -2.44 1.37 17.11
CA ARG A 18 -1.45 1.08 18.17
C ARG A 18 -1.49 2.08 19.32
N SER A 19 -1.73 3.33 19.02
CA SER A 19 -1.77 4.45 19.96
C SER A 19 -3.03 5.26 19.68
N GLN A 20 -3.54 5.97 20.67
CA GLN A 20 -4.78 6.74 20.62
C GLN A 20 -4.72 7.98 19.71
N ASP A 21 -3.88 7.97 18.68
CA ASP A 21 -3.74 9.09 17.76
C ASP A 21 -4.90 9.11 16.77
N ASP A 22 -5.61 10.23 16.70
CA ASP A 22 -6.73 10.42 15.78
C ASP A 22 -6.23 10.78 14.37
N VAL A 23 -6.79 10.09 13.37
CA VAL A 23 -6.63 10.49 11.96
C VAL A 23 -7.69 11.54 11.62
N PRO A 24 -7.29 12.77 11.21
CA PRO A 24 -8.24 13.78 10.78
C PRO A 24 -9.04 13.33 9.57
N ILE A 25 -10.35 13.62 9.54
CA ILE A 25 -11.22 13.28 8.39
C ILE A 25 -10.73 13.88 7.07
N LEU A 26 -10.05 15.03 7.13
CA LEU A 26 -9.45 15.69 5.98
C LEU A 26 -8.31 14.88 5.33
N SER A 27 -7.73 13.92 6.04
CA SER A 27 -6.68 13.06 5.48
C SER A 27 -7.20 12.23 4.31
N ALA A 28 -8.42 11.69 4.37
CA ALA A 28 -8.98 10.88 3.29
C ALA A 28 -9.09 11.62 1.94
N PRO A 29 -9.77 12.78 1.82
CA PRO A 29 -9.83 13.50 0.56
C PRO A 29 -8.46 14.05 0.12
N LEU A 30 -7.59 14.44 1.06
CA LEU A 30 -6.25 14.91 0.73
C LEU A 30 -5.39 13.80 0.15
N ILE A 31 -5.44 12.60 0.70
CA ILE A 31 -4.73 11.41 0.19
C ILE A 31 -5.23 11.08 -1.21
N PHE A 32 -6.55 11.06 -1.41
CA PHE A 32 -7.12 10.78 -2.73
C PHE A 32 -6.65 11.79 -3.79
N ILE A 33 -6.76 13.09 -3.51
CA ILE A 33 -6.36 14.14 -4.44
C ILE A 33 -4.84 14.12 -4.68
N SER A 34 -4.03 14.00 -3.63
CA SER A 34 -2.57 14.00 -3.76
C SER A 34 -2.07 12.78 -4.53
N THR A 35 -2.65 11.59 -4.30
CA THR A 35 -2.30 10.38 -5.04
C THR A 35 -2.69 10.51 -6.51
N ALA A 36 -3.89 10.99 -6.81
CA ALA A 36 -4.32 11.24 -8.18
C ALA A 36 -3.41 12.23 -8.91
N LEU A 37 -3.08 13.35 -8.27
CA LEU A 37 -2.15 14.34 -8.83
C LEU A 37 -0.74 13.79 -9.04
N THR A 38 -0.24 12.97 -8.11
CA THR A 38 1.08 12.35 -8.23
C THR A 38 1.14 11.43 -9.45
N HIS A 39 0.11 10.59 -9.67
CA HIS A 39 0.05 9.71 -10.82
C HIS A 39 -0.14 10.47 -12.14
N LEU A 40 -1.00 11.49 -12.16
CA LEU A 40 -1.18 12.35 -13.33
C LEU A 40 0.11 13.09 -13.73
N ALA A 41 0.93 13.44 -12.74
CA ALA A 41 2.22 14.08 -12.98
C ALA A 41 3.35 13.08 -13.33
N GLY A 42 3.05 11.78 -13.45
CA GLY A 42 4.03 10.75 -13.77
C GLY A 42 4.95 10.38 -12.59
N GLY A 43 4.55 10.69 -11.37
CA GLY A 43 5.32 10.33 -10.17
C GLY A 43 5.36 8.81 -9.98
N SER A 44 6.55 8.28 -9.65
CA SER A 44 6.72 6.87 -9.31
C SER A 44 6.28 6.63 -7.87
N ALA A 45 5.06 6.13 -7.68
CA ALA A 45 4.46 5.87 -6.37
C ALA A 45 3.44 4.74 -6.44
N GLY A 46 3.39 3.91 -5.39
CA GLY A 46 2.36 2.89 -5.24
C GLY A 46 1.01 3.47 -4.80
N ARG A 47 -0.04 2.70 -5.01
CA ARG A 47 -1.43 3.04 -4.63
C ARG A 47 -1.85 2.35 -3.33
N GLU A 48 -1.12 1.34 -2.92
CA GLU A 48 -1.48 0.43 -1.84
C GLU A 48 -1.54 1.15 -0.48
N GLY A 49 -0.52 1.93 -0.18
CA GLY A 49 -0.45 2.73 1.04
C GLY A 49 -1.57 3.77 1.12
N ALA A 50 -1.88 4.43 -0.02
CA ALA A 50 -2.97 5.39 -0.11
C ALA A 50 -4.34 4.73 0.09
N ALA A 51 -4.56 3.51 -0.45
CA ALA A 51 -5.80 2.77 -0.25
C ALA A 51 -6.01 2.41 1.22
N ILE A 52 -4.97 1.90 1.90
CA ILE A 52 -5.01 1.57 3.33
C ILE A 52 -5.32 2.82 4.17
N GLN A 53 -4.63 3.93 3.89
CA GLN A 53 -4.87 5.20 4.58
C GLN A 53 -6.29 5.70 4.36
N LEU A 54 -6.80 5.65 3.13
CA LEU A 54 -8.15 6.08 2.79
C LEU A 54 -9.18 5.24 3.55
N GLY A 55 -9.08 3.90 3.45
CA GLY A 55 -10.00 2.98 4.11
C GLY A 55 -9.98 3.12 5.62
N GLY A 56 -8.80 3.15 6.23
CA GLY A 56 -8.63 3.32 7.67
C GLY A 56 -9.14 4.68 8.18
N SER A 57 -8.89 5.78 7.44
CA SER A 57 -9.36 7.12 7.81
C SER A 57 -10.88 7.24 7.76
N ILE A 58 -11.52 6.70 6.73
CA ILE A 58 -12.99 6.69 6.60
C ILE A 58 -13.59 5.85 7.73
N ALA A 59 -13.04 4.67 7.98
CA ALA A 59 -13.53 3.77 9.03
C ALA A 59 -13.37 4.38 10.43
N ASN A 60 -12.23 5.03 10.71
CA ASN A 60 -12.02 5.75 11.97
C ASN A 60 -13.08 6.84 12.17
N GLN A 61 -13.37 7.62 11.13
CA GLN A 61 -14.39 8.66 11.21
C GLN A 61 -15.80 8.07 11.41
N LEU A 62 -16.11 6.97 10.73
CA LEU A 62 -17.37 6.26 10.92
C LEU A 62 -17.51 5.77 12.37
N GLY A 63 -16.47 5.13 12.92
CA GLY A 63 -16.43 4.70 14.31
C GLY A 63 -16.69 5.84 15.30
N ARG A 64 -16.18 7.01 15.02
CA ARG A 64 -16.46 8.23 15.83
C ARG A 64 -17.91 8.68 15.74
N TRP A 65 -18.50 8.67 14.56
CA TRP A 65 -19.90 9.09 14.36
C TRP A 65 -20.90 8.17 15.09
N ILE A 66 -20.61 6.86 15.09
CA ILE A 66 -21.45 5.88 15.80
C ILE A 66 -21.04 5.68 17.26
N HIS A 67 -20.09 6.48 17.77
CA HIS A 67 -19.63 6.50 19.16
C HIS A 67 -19.12 5.15 19.66
N LEU A 68 -18.34 4.43 18.84
CA LEU A 68 -17.66 3.21 19.27
C LEU A 68 -16.64 3.52 20.36
N ASP A 69 -16.46 2.57 21.27
CA ASP A 69 -15.36 2.61 22.23
C ASP A 69 -13.99 2.45 21.54
N GLU A 70 -12.91 2.54 22.29
CA GLU A 70 -11.56 2.52 21.71
C GLU A 70 -11.22 1.16 21.10
N GLU A 71 -11.62 0.06 21.72
CA GLU A 71 -11.34 -1.29 21.24
C GLU A 71 -12.08 -1.56 19.91
N ASP A 72 -13.35 -1.26 19.86
CA ASP A 72 -14.18 -1.41 18.65
C ASP A 72 -13.73 -0.44 17.54
N ARG A 73 -13.21 0.73 17.91
CA ARG A 73 -12.67 1.69 16.94
C ARG A 73 -11.38 1.17 16.29
N HIS A 74 -10.53 0.45 17.01
CA HIS A 74 -9.40 -0.24 16.42
C HIS A 74 -9.85 -1.32 15.43
N VAL A 75 -10.86 -2.09 15.78
CA VAL A 75 -11.42 -3.12 14.90
C VAL A 75 -12.01 -2.51 13.63
N ILE A 76 -12.80 -1.44 13.73
CA ILE A 76 -13.41 -0.82 12.52
C ILE A 76 -12.35 -0.20 11.60
N VAL A 77 -11.25 0.34 12.12
CA VAL A 77 -10.13 0.84 11.32
C VAL A 77 -9.48 -0.31 10.54
N MET A 78 -9.21 -1.44 11.18
CA MET A 78 -8.71 -2.64 10.50
C MET A 78 -9.69 -3.16 9.44
N CYS A 79 -11.00 -3.11 9.70
CA CYS A 79 -12.03 -3.43 8.71
C CYS A 79 -11.97 -2.50 7.48
N GLY A 80 -11.79 -1.18 7.70
CA GLY A 80 -11.65 -0.21 6.62
C GLY A 80 -10.41 -0.44 5.77
N MET A 81 -9.27 -0.73 6.41
CA MET A 81 -8.03 -1.10 5.72
C MET A 81 -8.21 -2.38 4.89
N SER A 82 -8.81 -3.42 5.48
CA SER A 82 -9.12 -4.69 4.83
C SER A 82 -10.06 -4.50 3.63
N ALA A 83 -11.12 -3.72 3.79
CA ALA A 83 -12.09 -3.42 2.74
C ALA A 83 -11.44 -2.72 1.55
N ALA A 84 -10.66 -1.66 1.80
CA ALA A 84 -9.99 -0.90 0.75
C ALA A 84 -8.96 -1.75 -0.01
N PHE A 85 -8.17 -2.55 0.70
CA PHE A 85 -7.19 -3.44 0.11
C PHE A 85 -7.87 -4.54 -0.74
N SER A 86 -8.96 -5.11 -0.24
CA SER A 86 -9.75 -6.11 -0.95
C SER A 86 -10.40 -5.57 -2.23
N ALA A 87 -10.93 -4.34 -2.17
CA ALA A 87 -11.50 -3.69 -3.36
C ALA A 87 -10.45 -3.43 -4.43
N LEU A 88 -9.20 -3.13 -4.04
CA LEU A 88 -8.10 -2.85 -4.97
C LEU A 88 -7.58 -4.13 -5.65
N PHE A 89 -7.36 -5.20 -4.87
CA PHE A 89 -6.71 -6.42 -5.36
C PHE A 89 -7.66 -7.60 -5.65
N GLY A 90 -8.93 -7.51 -5.26
CA GLY A 90 -9.88 -8.62 -5.44
C GLY A 90 -9.55 -9.86 -4.59
N THR A 91 -8.78 -9.71 -3.52
CA THR A 91 -8.31 -10.83 -2.67
C THR A 91 -8.81 -10.71 -1.23
N PRO A 92 -10.10 -10.97 -0.95
CA PRO A 92 -10.72 -10.68 0.35
C PRO A 92 -10.07 -11.41 1.53
N MET A 93 -9.69 -12.67 1.36
CA MET A 93 -9.04 -13.46 2.42
C MET A 93 -7.66 -12.90 2.77
N ALA A 94 -6.85 -12.61 1.75
CA ALA A 94 -5.51 -12.05 1.94
C ALA A 94 -5.60 -10.63 2.54
N ALA A 95 -6.56 -9.82 2.11
CA ALA A 95 -6.80 -8.48 2.62
C ALA A 95 -7.15 -8.47 4.12
N ALA A 96 -7.98 -9.42 4.56
CA ALA A 96 -8.33 -9.55 5.98
C ALA A 96 -7.10 -9.90 6.83
N VAL A 97 -6.33 -10.91 6.43
CA VAL A 97 -5.11 -11.31 7.14
C VAL A 97 -4.08 -10.19 7.11
N PHE A 98 -3.88 -9.53 5.95
CA PHE A 98 -2.96 -8.42 5.82
C PHE A 98 -3.27 -7.26 6.78
N ALA A 99 -4.55 -6.89 6.91
CA ALA A 99 -4.96 -5.80 7.81
C ALA A 99 -4.63 -6.11 9.28
N LEU A 100 -4.67 -7.37 9.69
CA LEU A 100 -4.30 -7.80 11.04
C LEU A 100 -2.78 -7.80 11.25
N GLU A 101 -2.03 -8.30 10.27
CA GLU A 101 -0.56 -8.44 10.35
C GLU A 101 0.16 -7.09 10.25
N VAL A 102 -0.33 -6.18 9.40
CA VAL A 102 0.35 -4.89 9.16
C VAL A 102 0.32 -3.98 10.37
N VAL A 103 -0.70 -4.11 11.21
CA VAL A 103 -0.86 -3.30 12.43
C VAL A 103 0.18 -3.67 13.48
N SER A 104 0.40 -4.96 13.70
CA SER A 104 1.35 -5.42 14.72
C SER A 104 1.98 -6.74 14.32
N VAL A 105 3.21 -6.68 13.82
CA VAL A 105 3.93 -7.87 13.37
C VAL A 105 4.06 -8.89 14.51
N GLY A 106 3.57 -10.10 14.26
CA GLY A 106 3.62 -11.21 15.22
C GLY A 106 2.57 -11.19 16.32
N VAL A 107 1.65 -10.22 16.33
CA VAL A 107 0.49 -10.20 17.26
C VAL A 107 -0.79 -10.10 16.45
N MET A 108 -1.56 -11.18 16.39
CA MET A 108 -2.84 -11.19 15.69
C MET A 108 -3.99 -10.79 16.63
N TYR A 109 -4.74 -9.79 16.22
CA TYR A 109 -6.01 -9.42 16.86
C TYR A 109 -7.14 -10.33 16.36
N TYR A 110 -7.25 -11.54 16.89
CA TYR A 110 -8.24 -12.53 16.44
C TYR A 110 -9.68 -12.05 16.50
N THR A 111 -10.00 -11.15 17.42
CA THR A 111 -11.34 -10.52 17.53
C THR A 111 -11.71 -9.73 16.27
N ALA A 112 -10.73 -9.15 15.58
CA ALA A 112 -10.93 -8.39 14.35
C ALA A 112 -10.98 -9.29 13.08
N LEU A 113 -10.61 -10.56 13.15
CA LEU A 113 -10.53 -11.44 11.98
C LEU A 113 -11.87 -11.56 11.25
N MET A 114 -12.94 -11.93 11.97
CA MET A 114 -14.27 -12.08 11.36
C MET A 114 -14.84 -10.77 10.81
N PRO A 115 -14.81 -9.65 11.55
CA PRO A 115 -15.21 -8.36 11.01
C PRO A 115 -14.42 -7.95 9.75
N CYS A 116 -13.10 -8.12 9.75
CA CYS A 116 -12.25 -7.82 8.58
C CYS A 116 -12.58 -8.70 7.37
N MET A 117 -12.84 -10.00 7.58
CA MET A 117 -13.26 -10.90 6.52
C MET A 117 -14.59 -10.50 5.91
N ILE A 118 -15.58 -10.16 6.73
CA ILE A 118 -16.88 -9.70 6.24
C ILE A 118 -16.72 -8.39 5.47
N ALA A 119 -16.00 -7.42 6.02
CA ALA A 119 -15.74 -6.14 5.38
C ALA A 119 -15.04 -6.29 4.03
N SER A 120 -14.03 -7.16 3.95
CA SER A 120 -13.28 -7.42 2.72
C SER A 120 -14.11 -8.13 1.65
N LEU A 121 -14.94 -9.11 2.03
CA LEU A 121 -15.84 -9.80 1.10
C LEU A 121 -16.90 -8.85 0.52
N VAL A 122 -17.53 -8.06 1.39
CA VAL A 122 -18.53 -7.06 0.97
C VAL A 122 -17.89 -6.03 0.04
N ALA A 123 -16.71 -5.52 0.37
CA ALA A 123 -16.01 -4.52 -0.44
C ALA A 123 -15.61 -5.07 -1.81
N SER A 124 -15.07 -6.30 -1.88
CA SER A 124 -14.74 -6.95 -3.14
C SER A 124 -15.98 -7.18 -4.01
N GLY A 125 -17.07 -7.70 -3.40
CA GLY A 125 -18.33 -7.90 -4.11
C GLY A 125 -18.95 -6.59 -4.62
N PHE A 126 -18.89 -5.54 -3.82
CA PHE A 126 -19.36 -4.20 -4.20
C PHE A 126 -18.52 -3.61 -5.35
N ALA A 127 -17.19 -3.69 -5.26
CA ALA A 127 -16.27 -3.22 -6.29
C ALA A 127 -16.53 -3.95 -7.63
N ALA A 128 -16.66 -5.27 -7.60
CA ALA A 128 -17.00 -6.06 -8.78
C ALA A 128 -18.38 -5.68 -9.35
N GLY A 129 -19.38 -5.44 -8.50
CA GLY A 129 -20.72 -4.98 -8.92
C GLY A 129 -20.71 -3.59 -9.55
N MET A 130 -19.77 -2.73 -9.18
CA MET A 130 -19.57 -1.42 -9.78
C MET A 130 -18.71 -1.45 -11.05
N GLY A 131 -18.26 -2.63 -11.49
CA GLY A 131 -17.42 -2.79 -12.66
C GLY A 131 -15.95 -2.42 -12.46
N VAL A 132 -15.50 -2.31 -11.20
CA VAL A 132 -14.08 -2.11 -10.89
C VAL A 132 -13.35 -3.44 -11.10
N THR A 133 -12.42 -3.46 -12.05
CA THR A 133 -11.55 -4.62 -12.28
C THR A 133 -10.38 -4.57 -11.31
N PRO A 134 -10.19 -5.62 -10.49
CA PRO A 134 -9.01 -5.68 -9.61
C PRO A 134 -7.73 -5.87 -10.44
N GLU A 135 -6.59 -5.50 -9.89
CA GLU A 135 -5.28 -5.82 -10.48
C GLU A 135 -5.01 -7.31 -10.34
N THR A 136 -5.16 -8.02 -11.44
CA THR A 136 -4.90 -9.46 -11.53
C THR A 136 -3.87 -9.73 -12.61
N PHE A 137 -2.86 -10.54 -12.29
CA PHE A 137 -1.86 -10.99 -13.25
C PHE A 137 -2.24 -12.39 -13.72
N HIS A 138 -2.27 -12.60 -15.03
CA HIS A 138 -2.55 -13.91 -15.62
C HIS A 138 -1.30 -14.78 -15.60
N VAL A 139 -1.26 -15.74 -14.69
CA VAL A 139 -0.19 -16.74 -14.63
C VAL A 139 -0.57 -17.90 -15.57
N VAL A 140 0.20 -18.07 -16.65
CA VAL A 140 -0.09 -19.03 -17.72
C VAL A 140 0.12 -20.47 -17.28
N ASP A 141 1.09 -20.72 -16.38
CA ASP A 141 1.45 -22.09 -15.95
C ASP A 141 1.63 -22.15 -14.44
N ILE A 142 0.70 -22.83 -13.77
CA ILE A 142 0.77 -23.02 -12.31
C ILE A 142 1.45 -24.37 -12.02
N PRO A 143 2.66 -24.36 -11.49
CA PRO A 143 3.38 -25.61 -11.21
C PRO A 143 2.64 -26.42 -10.12
N LYS A 144 2.64 -27.74 -10.28
CA LYS A 144 2.07 -28.65 -9.27
C LYS A 144 2.85 -28.52 -7.96
N LEU A 145 2.11 -28.57 -6.85
CA LEU A 145 2.70 -28.50 -5.52
C LEU A 145 3.47 -29.80 -5.22
N THR A 146 4.76 -29.78 -5.45
CA THR A 146 5.69 -30.87 -5.14
C THR A 146 6.74 -30.40 -4.14
N ILE A 147 7.46 -31.30 -3.50
CA ILE A 147 8.52 -30.96 -2.56
C ILE A 147 9.60 -30.09 -3.26
N GLU A 148 9.94 -30.42 -4.52
CA GLU A 148 10.89 -29.65 -5.31
C GLU A 148 10.38 -28.21 -5.56
N THR A 149 9.12 -28.05 -5.95
CA THR A 149 8.49 -26.75 -6.15
C THR A 149 8.45 -25.97 -4.83
N GLY A 150 8.13 -26.65 -3.72
CA GLY A 150 8.13 -26.04 -2.38
C GLY A 150 9.50 -25.51 -1.97
N LEU A 151 10.58 -26.27 -2.24
CA LEU A 151 11.96 -25.80 -1.99
C LEU A 151 12.34 -24.60 -2.85
N LYS A 152 11.97 -24.59 -4.14
CA LYS A 152 12.20 -23.46 -5.04
C LYS A 152 11.44 -22.20 -4.55
N MET A 153 10.19 -22.36 -4.15
CA MET A 153 9.41 -21.26 -3.57
C MET A 153 10.03 -20.73 -2.27
N GLY A 154 10.51 -21.64 -1.41
CA GLY A 154 11.22 -21.28 -0.18
C GLY A 154 12.51 -20.49 -0.47
N ALA A 155 13.29 -20.90 -1.44
CA ALA A 155 14.51 -20.19 -1.85
C ALA A 155 14.19 -18.77 -2.40
N ILE A 156 13.16 -18.66 -3.23
CA ILE A 156 12.68 -17.35 -3.74
C ILE A 156 12.21 -16.49 -2.57
N ALA A 157 11.43 -17.02 -1.64
CA ALA A 157 10.94 -16.27 -0.47
C ALA A 157 12.08 -15.71 0.38
N VAL A 158 13.16 -16.49 0.60
CA VAL A 158 14.36 -16.00 1.29
C VAL A 158 15.04 -14.88 0.51
N GLY A 159 15.17 -15.03 -0.82
CA GLY A 159 15.70 -13.97 -1.69
C GLY A 159 14.90 -12.69 -1.60
N CYS A 160 13.57 -12.80 -1.70
CA CYS A 160 12.66 -11.65 -1.55
C CYS A 160 12.78 -10.99 -0.16
N ALA A 161 12.92 -11.78 0.91
CA ALA A 161 13.12 -11.25 2.26
C ALA A 161 14.41 -10.43 2.37
N VAL A 162 15.52 -10.92 1.81
CA VAL A 162 16.79 -10.18 1.80
C VAL A 162 16.66 -8.87 1.01
N ILE A 163 16.07 -8.93 -0.19
CA ILE A 163 15.83 -7.72 -1.02
C ILE A 163 14.95 -6.71 -0.27
N SER A 164 13.89 -7.17 0.38
CA SER A 164 12.99 -6.33 1.18
C SER A 164 13.73 -5.62 2.31
N ILE A 165 14.60 -6.33 3.05
CA ILE A 165 15.42 -5.74 4.12
C ILE A 165 16.34 -4.65 3.55
N VAL A 166 17.04 -4.94 2.45
CA VAL A 166 17.94 -3.98 1.79
C VAL A 166 17.14 -2.77 1.32
N PHE A 167 15.99 -2.99 0.67
CA PHE A 167 15.10 -1.92 0.22
C PHE A 167 14.66 -1.01 1.37
N CYS A 168 14.22 -1.58 2.48
CA CYS A 168 13.83 -0.79 3.66
C CYS A 168 14.99 0.02 4.24
N MET A 169 16.21 -0.56 4.29
CA MET A 169 17.41 0.16 4.75
C MET A 169 17.73 1.35 3.83
N VAL A 170 17.70 1.12 2.52
CA VAL A 170 17.96 2.17 1.52
C VAL A 170 16.89 3.26 1.60
N LEU A 171 15.61 2.88 1.64
CA LEU A 171 14.50 3.83 1.73
C LEU A 171 14.63 4.74 2.96
N ASN A 172 14.86 4.15 4.14
CA ASN A 172 15.02 4.90 5.37
C ASN A 172 16.28 5.77 5.36
N GLY A 173 17.38 5.26 4.81
CA GLY A 173 18.63 6.00 4.65
C GLY A 173 18.47 7.21 3.74
N VAL A 174 17.85 7.00 2.58
CA VAL A 174 17.59 8.08 1.60
C VAL A 174 16.62 9.10 2.18
N ALA A 175 15.51 8.65 2.79
CA ALA A 175 14.55 9.55 3.42
C ALA A 175 15.20 10.41 4.52
N GLY A 176 16.05 9.80 5.35
CA GLY A 176 16.81 10.52 6.38
C GLY A 176 17.83 11.52 5.82
N ALA A 177 18.59 11.14 4.80
CA ALA A 177 19.55 12.01 4.12
C ALA A 177 18.82 13.17 3.42
N TYR A 178 17.75 12.86 2.69
CA TYR A 178 16.94 13.83 1.97
C TYR A 178 16.29 14.86 2.92
N GLY A 179 15.81 14.39 4.08
CA GLY A 179 15.27 15.26 5.12
C GLY A 179 16.31 16.18 5.77
N ARG A 180 17.60 15.74 5.85
CA ARG A 180 18.70 16.56 6.38
C ARG A 180 19.19 17.61 5.39
N TRP A 181 19.26 17.25 4.09
CA TRP A 181 19.78 18.15 3.05
C TRP A 181 18.74 19.19 2.63
N PHE A 182 17.47 18.79 2.53
CA PHE A 182 16.39 19.66 2.09
C PHE A 182 15.35 19.87 3.19
N LYS A 183 15.55 20.89 4.01
CA LYS A 183 14.63 21.23 5.12
C LYS A 183 13.28 21.77 4.60
N ASN A 184 13.27 22.41 3.41
CA ASN A 184 12.06 22.98 2.85
C ASN A 184 11.29 21.90 2.04
N PRO A 185 10.02 21.57 2.38
CA PRO A 185 9.23 20.56 1.71
C PRO A 185 9.02 20.86 0.20
N TYR A 186 8.89 22.11 -0.18
CA TYR A 186 8.73 22.50 -1.59
C TYR A 186 9.99 22.19 -2.41
N VAL A 187 11.17 22.52 -1.88
CA VAL A 187 12.45 22.19 -2.54
C VAL A 187 12.59 20.67 -2.67
N ARG A 188 12.14 19.94 -1.65
CA ARG A 188 12.17 18.48 -1.63
C ARG A 188 11.37 17.87 -2.79
N VAL A 189 10.16 18.38 -3.01
CA VAL A 189 9.31 17.93 -4.13
C VAL A 189 9.94 18.25 -5.48
N VAL A 190 10.42 19.49 -5.67
CA VAL A 190 11.03 19.92 -6.95
C VAL A 190 12.28 19.08 -7.28
N VAL A 191 13.18 18.90 -6.30
CA VAL A 191 14.39 18.09 -6.52
C VAL A 191 14.04 16.63 -6.81
N GLY A 192 13.07 16.05 -6.08
CA GLY A 192 12.59 14.69 -6.33
C GLY A 192 12.01 14.53 -7.73
N SER A 193 11.16 15.45 -8.16
CA SER A 193 10.58 15.44 -9.51
C SER A 193 11.65 15.58 -10.61
N CYS A 194 12.62 16.48 -10.41
CA CYS A 194 13.74 16.62 -11.34
C CYS A 194 14.58 15.33 -11.44
N LEU A 195 14.80 14.63 -10.33
CA LEU A 195 15.52 13.35 -10.33
C LEU A 195 14.74 12.28 -11.09
N VAL A 196 13.43 12.14 -10.86
CA VAL A 196 12.59 11.17 -11.59
C VAL A 196 12.62 11.46 -13.09
N ILE A 197 12.41 12.72 -13.49
CA ILE A 197 12.48 13.14 -14.91
C ILE A 197 13.88 12.85 -15.47
N GLY A 198 14.94 13.19 -14.75
CA GLY A 198 16.33 12.95 -15.17
C GLY A 198 16.62 11.47 -15.40
N ILE A 199 16.17 10.59 -14.49
CA ILE A 199 16.33 9.13 -14.63
C ILE A 199 15.53 8.63 -15.84
N THR A 200 14.29 9.07 -16.01
CA THR A 200 13.44 8.69 -17.15
C THR A 200 14.07 9.07 -18.48
N LEU A 201 14.65 10.27 -18.57
CA LEU A 201 15.35 10.73 -19.78
C LEU A 201 16.65 9.95 -20.04
N LEU A 202 17.39 9.59 -18.98
CA LEU A 202 18.62 8.81 -19.09
C LEU A 202 18.35 7.37 -19.54
N LEU A 203 17.29 6.75 -19.03
CA LEU A 203 16.90 5.38 -19.39
C LEU A 203 16.14 5.33 -20.72
N GLY A 204 15.59 6.44 -21.19
CA GLY A 204 14.84 6.53 -22.45
C GLY A 204 13.52 5.74 -22.43
N THR A 205 13.01 5.42 -21.24
CA THR A 205 11.76 4.66 -21.06
C THR A 205 10.91 5.28 -19.95
N SER A 206 9.58 5.19 -20.10
CA SER A 206 8.61 5.62 -19.09
C SER A 206 8.12 4.46 -18.19
N ASP A 207 8.68 3.27 -18.35
CA ASP A 207 8.22 2.06 -17.65
C ASP A 207 8.30 2.17 -16.12
N TYR A 208 9.19 3.02 -15.60
CA TYR A 208 9.38 3.26 -14.16
C TYR A 208 8.53 4.42 -13.61
N MET A 209 7.65 5.00 -14.42
CA MET A 209 6.70 6.02 -13.99
C MET A 209 5.39 5.38 -13.52
N GLY A 210 4.67 6.06 -12.62
CA GLY A 210 3.40 5.56 -12.10
C GLY A 210 3.55 4.46 -11.05
N ALA A 211 2.62 3.51 -11.04
CA ALA A 211 2.55 2.44 -10.03
C ALA A 211 3.43 1.22 -10.33
N GLY A 212 4.03 1.14 -11.52
CA GLY A 212 4.88 0.01 -11.93
C GLY A 212 4.12 -1.27 -12.31
N ALA A 213 2.79 -1.24 -12.36
CA ALA A 213 1.97 -2.41 -12.69
C ALA A 213 2.26 -2.98 -14.08
N GLU A 214 2.47 -2.11 -15.08
CA GLU A 214 2.80 -2.51 -16.45
C GLU A 214 4.12 -3.29 -16.54
N LEU A 215 5.07 -2.98 -15.68
CA LEU A 215 6.38 -3.62 -15.62
C LEU A 215 6.25 -5.03 -15.04
N ILE A 216 5.40 -5.19 -14.03
CA ILE A 216 5.07 -6.49 -13.44
C ILE A 216 4.32 -7.35 -14.44
N GLU A 217 3.34 -6.78 -15.16
CA GLU A 217 2.57 -7.47 -16.19
C GLU A 217 3.48 -8.02 -17.30
N LYS A 218 4.36 -7.18 -17.85
CA LYS A 218 5.36 -7.59 -18.83
C LYS A 218 6.27 -8.70 -18.32
N ALA A 219 6.72 -8.63 -17.08
CA ALA A 219 7.59 -9.65 -16.50
C ALA A 219 6.87 -10.98 -16.28
N VAL A 220 5.60 -10.95 -15.86
CA VAL A 220 4.80 -12.15 -15.53
C VAL A 220 4.19 -12.79 -16.78
N GLU A 221 3.63 -11.99 -17.70
CA GLU A 221 2.91 -12.51 -18.87
C GLU A 221 3.83 -12.77 -20.07
N GLU A 222 4.80 -11.89 -20.32
CA GLU A 222 5.67 -11.99 -21.48
C GLU A 222 7.02 -12.66 -21.16
N GLY A 223 7.34 -12.85 -19.89
CA GLY A 223 8.64 -13.37 -19.45
C GLY A 223 9.81 -12.47 -19.84
N GLN A 224 9.55 -11.22 -20.21
CA GLN A 224 10.53 -10.25 -20.66
C GLN A 224 10.87 -9.30 -19.53
N ALA A 225 11.79 -9.70 -18.65
CA ALA A 225 12.41 -8.80 -17.70
C ALA A 225 13.77 -8.33 -18.25
N ARG A 226 14.02 -7.01 -18.24
CA ARG A 226 15.37 -6.49 -18.56
C ARG A 226 16.30 -6.73 -17.37
N PRO A 227 17.63 -6.80 -17.57
CA PRO A 227 18.58 -7.04 -16.46
C PRO A 227 18.53 -5.99 -15.34
N LEU A 228 17.85 -4.84 -15.56
CA LEU A 228 17.71 -3.75 -14.58
C LEU A 228 16.30 -3.68 -13.97
N ASP A 229 15.36 -4.47 -14.47
CA ASP A 229 14.02 -4.59 -13.93
C ASP A 229 14.00 -5.62 -12.81
#